data_8d8f31bd7d6bebe26d2a5147f0a48ac5
#
_entry.id   8d8f31bd7d6bebe26d2a5147f0a48ac5
#
_cell.length_a   1.000
_cell.length_b   1.000
_cell.length_c   1.000
_cell.angle_alpha   90.00
_cell.angle_beta   90.00
_cell.angle_gamma   90.00
#
_symmetry.space_group_name_H-M   'P 1'
#
loop_
_entity.id
_entity.type
_entity.pdbx_description
1 polymer ?
#
loop_
_entity_poly.entity_id
_entity_poly.type
_entity_poly.pdbx_seq_one_letter_code
_entity_poly.pdbx_strand_id
1 'polypeptide(L)'
;MHLGARGFVHAELIDPETGAARGLDDGATGELVLTHLRHRAAPLLRFRTRDQVHVRADPCGCGRTSPRVRCLGRTDDMLIVRGVNVFPSAVRDVVSAFRPDVSGHILVKPEAPGPKQEPPLAVSVELAEGAAADPALAEAIRARLRSVLVVQTRVDLVPWQSLQRSEYKSKLVER
;
A
#
# COMPACT_ATOMS: atom_id res chain seq x y z
N MET A 1 0.75 -14.12 3.31
CA MET A 1 0.62 -15.20 2.29
C MET A 1 1.96 -15.94 2.24
N HIS A 2 1.99 -17.28 2.09
CA HIS A 2 3.24 -18.04 1.91
C HIS A 2 3.74 -17.96 0.46
N LEU A 3 5.06 -17.87 0.28
CA LEU A 3 5.71 -18.05 -1.02
C LEU A 3 5.80 -19.54 -1.35
N GLY A 4 4.65 -20.14 -1.68
CA GLY A 4 4.49 -21.60 -1.76
C GLY A 4 4.71 -22.24 -3.13
N ALA A 5 5.02 -21.46 -4.18
CA ALA A 5 5.13 -21.97 -5.56
C ALA A 5 6.54 -22.51 -5.90
N ARG A 6 7.12 -23.30 -4.99
CA ARG A 6 8.46 -23.90 -5.18
C ARG A 6 8.54 -24.72 -6.48
N GLY A 7 9.57 -24.48 -7.29
CA GLY A 7 9.78 -25.15 -8.56
C GLY A 7 8.95 -24.61 -9.73
N PHE A 8 8.01 -23.68 -9.47
CA PHE A 8 7.24 -23.00 -10.52
C PHE A 8 7.61 -21.52 -10.62
N VAL A 9 7.88 -20.87 -9.48
CA VAL A 9 8.27 -19.47 -9.40
C VAL A 9 9.45 -19.33 -8.46
N HIS A 10 10.47 -18.61 -8.91
CA HIS A 10 11.55 -18.11 -8.06
C HIS A 10 11.21 -16.69 -7.63
N ALA A 11 11.23 -16.43 -6.32
CA ALA A 11 10.98 -15.13 -5.72
C ALA A 11 12.28 -14.55 -5.20
N GLU A 12 12.53 -13.29 -5.54
CA GLU A 12 13.65 -12.48 -5.06
C GLU A 12 13.11 -11.26 -4.34
N LEU A 13 13.89 -10.73 -3.42
CA LEU A 13 13.65 -9.43 -2.80
C LEU A 13 14.76 -8.48 -3.22
N ILE A 14 14.39 -7.29 -3.66
CA ILE A 14 15.36 -6.27 -4.05
C ILE A 14 15.10 -4.94 -3.34
N ASP A 15 16.14 -4.15 -3.22
CA ASP A 15 16.00 -2.73 -2.92
C ASP A 15 15.31 -2.02 -4.09
N PRO A 16 14.20 -1.29 -3.90
CA PRO A 16 13.46 -0.69 -5.00
C PRO A 16 14.21 0.44 -5.73
N GLU A 17 15.15 1.12 -5.05
CA GLU A 17 15.91 2.25 -5.60
C GLU A 17 17.17 1.76 -6.32
N THR A 18 17.96 0.92 -5.66
CA THR A 18 19.26 0.48 -6.19
C THR A 18 19.16 -0.79 -7.04
N GLY A 19 18.10 -1.58 -6.87
CA GLY A 19 17.96 -2.91 -7.48
C GLY A 19 18.84 -3.98 -6.84
N ALA A 20 19.56 -3.67 -5.77
CA ALA A 20 20.42 -4.62 -5.06
C ALA A 20 19.59 -5.75 -4.45
N ALA A 21 20.09 -6.98 -4.56
CA ALA A 21 19.44 -8.16 -3.97
C ALA A 21 19.44 -8.05 -2.42
N ARG A 22 18.34 -8.47 -1.81
CA ARG A 22 18.15 -8.62 -0.36
C ARG A 22 17.78 -10.06 -0.03
N GLY A 23 18.16 -10.53 1.15
CA GLY A 23 17.73 -11.84 1.65
C GLY A 23 16.23 -11.88 1.93
N LEU A 24 15.67 -13.09 1.89
CA LEU A 24 14.29 -13.36 2.35
C LEU A 24 14.27 -13.70 3.87
N ASP A 25 15.07 -12.96 4.64
CA ASP A 25 15.22 -13.16 6.07
C ASP A 25 14.01 -12.59 6.82
N ASP A 26 13.83 -13.03 8.07
CA ASP A 26 12.76 -12.53 8.92
C ASP A 26 12.92 -11.03 9.17
N GLY A 27 11.84 -10.28 8.98
CA GLY A 27 11.82 -8.83 9.10
C GLY A 27 12.29 -8.05 7.87
N ALA A 28 12.84 -8.73 6.84
CA ALA A 28 13.31 -8.06 5.63
C ALA A 28 12.15 -7.35 4.90
N THR A 29 12.46 -6.19 4.32
CA THR A 29 11.54 -5.45 3.43
C THR A 29 12.20 -5.16 2.10
N GLY A 30 11.42 -5.15 1.03
CA GLY A 30 11.91 -4.84 -0.31
C GLY A 30 10.84 -5.04 -1.36
N GLU A 31 11.19 -4.75 -2.62
CA GLU A 31 10.32 -5.03 -3.76
C GLU A 31 10.40 -6.50 -4.14
N LEU A 32 9.23 -7.11 -4.32
CA LEU A 32 9.13 -8.50 -4.77
C LEU A 32 9.40 -8.60 -6.27
N VAL A 33 10.31 -9.51 -6.64
CA VAL A 33 10.64 -9.84 -8.03
C VAL A 33 10.36 -11.31 -8.25
N LEU A 34 9.74 -11.64 -9.38
CA LEU A 34 9.32 -12.99 -9.72
C LEU A 34 9.93 -13.46 -11.03
N THR A 35 10.43 -14.70 -11.04
CA THR A 35 10.85 -15.41 -12.25
C THR A 35 10.05 -16.70 -12.39
N HIS A 36 9.40 -16.89 -13.54
CA HIS A 36 8.72 -18.14 -13.86
C HIS A 36 9.74 -19.20 -14.27
N LEU A 37 9.69 -20.36 -13.61
CA LEU A 37 10.61 -21.47 -13.91
C LEU A 37 10.02 -22.49 -14.89
N ARG A 38 8.70 -22.62 -14.96
CA ARG A 38 8.02 -23.64 -15.77
C ARG A 38 6.91 -23.09 -16.67
N HIS A 39 6.55 -21.82 -16.54
CA HIS A 39 5.48 -21.22 -17.34
C HIS A 39 5.97 -20.91 -18.76
N ARG A 40 5.37 -21.55 -19.78
CA ARG A 40 5.83 -21.47 -21.17
C ARG A 40 5.09 -20.45 -22.02
N ALA A 41 3.82 -20.17 -21.71
CA ALA A 41 2.97 -19.33 -22.53
C ALA A 41 3.35 -17.84 -22.45
N ALA A 42 3.67 -17.35 -21.25
CA ALA A 42 4.10 -15.98 -21.00
C ALA A 42 5.13 -15.96 -19.86
N PRO A 43 6.38 -16.41 -20.12
CA PRO A 43 7.39 -16.49 -19.08
C PRO A 43 7.79 -15.09 -18.61
N LEU A 44 7.80 -14.89 -17.29
CA LEU A 44 8.36 -13.70 -16.67
C LEU A 44 9.78 -13.99 -16.20
N LEU A 45 10.73 -13.16 -16.58
CA LEU A 45 12.11 -13.23 -16.14
C LEU A 45 12.44 -11.98 -15.32
N ARG A 46 12.72 -12.17 -14.02
CA ARG A 46 13.00 -11.10 -13.06
C ARG A 46 12.00 -9.96 -13.16
N PHE A 47 10.72 -10.32 -13.21
CA PHE A 47 9.63 -9.35 -13.28
C PHE A 47 9.49 -8.60 -11.97
N ARG A 48 9.70 -7.30 -12.01
CA ARG A 48 9.50 -6.38 -10.88
C ARG A 48 8.00 -6.15 -10.68
N THR A 49 7.46 -6.66 -9.57
CA THR A 49 6.02 -6.54 -9.30
C THR A 49 5.60 -5.13 -8.88
N ARG A 50 6.56 -4.31 -8.45
CA ARG A 50 6.37 -3.02 -7.80
C ARG A 50 5.66 -3.12 -6.44
N ASP A 51 5.48 -4.33 -5.91
CA ASP A 51 4.92 -4.53 -4.59
C ASP A 51 6.04 -4.53 -3.54
N GLN A 52 5.97 -3.58 -2.62
CA GLN A 52 6.80 -3.54 -1.42
C GLN A 52 6.25 -4.55 -0.43
N VAL A 53 7.07 -5.50 -0.02
CA VAL A 53 6.66 -6.56 0.90
C VAL A 53 7.51 -6.59 2.16
N HIS A 54 6.90 -7.07 3.24
CA HIS A 54 7.57 -7.45 4.47
C HIS A 54 7.60 -8.97 4.56
N VAL A 55 8.78 -9.53 4.84
CA VAL A 55 9.02 -10.97 4.93
C VAL A 55 8.91 -11.44 6.38
N ARG A 56 8.29 -12.59 6.57
CA ARG A 56 8.30 -13.36 7.81
C ARG A 56 8.80 -14.77 7.50
N ALA A 57 9.97 -15.11 8.03
CA ALA A 57 10.63 -16.40 7.84
C ALA A 57 10.52 -17.32 9.10
N ASP A 58 9.97 -16.80 10.21
CA ASP A 58 9.72 -17.55 11.42
C ASP A 58 8.77 -18.76 11.17
N PRO A 59 8.84 -19.82 11.98
CA PRO A 59 7.95 -20.96 11.85
C PRO A 59 6.48 -20.57 11.87
N CYS A 60 5.70 -21.17 10.99
CA CYS A 60 4.26 -20.93 10.93
C CYS A 60 3.49 -22.10 11.53
N GLY A 61 2.49 -21.81 12.35
CA GLY A 61 1.62 -22.84 12.94
C GLY A 61 0.87 -23.73 11.95
N CYS A 62 0.86 -23.37 10.64
CA CYS A 62 0.32 -24.21 9.57
C CYS A 62 1.29 -25.30 9.07
N GLY A 63 2.51 -25.39 9.60
CA GLY A 63 3.54 -26.39 9.26
C GLY A 63 4.28 -26.14 7.94
N ARG A 64 3.96 -25.09 7.18
CA ARG A 64 4.70 -24.75 5.94
C ARG A 64 6.04 -24.11 6.27
N THR A 65 7.08 -24.50 5.53
CA THR A 65 8.46 -24.03 5.71
C THR A 65 8.85 -22.86 4.82
N SER A 66 7.98 -22.46 3.87
CA SER A 66 8.25 -21.32 3.00
C SER A 66 8.00 -20.00 3.71
N PRO A 67 8.82 -18.96 3.46
CA PRO A 67 8.60 -17.63 4.00
C PRO A 67 7.20 -17.09 3.67
N ARG A 68 6.71 -16.23 4.55
CA ARG A 68 5.47 -15.48 4.35
C ARG A 68 5.79 -14.06 3.94
N VAL A 69 4.97 -13.50 3.08
CA VAL A 69 5.05 -12.08 2.72
C VAL A 69 3.74 -11.37 3.00
N ARG A 70 3.85 -10.15 3.48
CA ARG A 70 2.75 -9.19 3.60
C ARG A 70 3.05 -8.03 2.67
N CYS A 71 2.15 -7.72 1.75
CA CYS A 71 2.25 -6.53 0.92
C CYS A 71 2.00 -5.29 1.80
N LEU A 72 2.91 -4.32 1.70
CA LEU A 72 2.83 -3.03 2.38
C LEU A 72 2.19 -1.97 1.46
N GLY A 73 2.38 -2.11 0.16
CA GLY A 73 1.88 -1.21 -0.86
C GLY A 73 2.71 -1.31 -2.14
N ARG A 74 2.46 -0.42 -3.09
CA ARG A 74 3.22 -0.37 -4.35
C ARG A 74 4.29 0.70 -4.29
N THR A 75 5.47 0.39 -4.80
CA THR A 75 6.60 1.34 -4.85
C THR A 75 6.34 2.50 -5.81
N ASP A 76 5.58 2.27 -6.87
CA ASP A 76 5.20 3.29 -7.85
C ASP A 76 4.09 4.23 -7.35
N ASP A 77 3.34 3.86 -6.30
CA ASP A 77 2.34 4.71 -5.66
C ASP A 77 2.83 5.35 -4.36
N MET A 78 4.03 4.97 -3.87
CA MET A 78 4.61 5.49 -2.64
C MET A 78 4.91 6.98 -2.76
N LEU A 79 4.56 7.73 -1.72
CA LEU A 79 4.90 9.13 -1.55
C LEU A 79 5.92 9.30 -0.43
N ILE A 80 6.76 10.31 -0.54
CA ILE A 80 7.76 10.66 0.48
C ILE A 80 7.41 12.03 1.04
N VAL A 81 6.90 12.06 2.27
CA VAL A 81 6.52 13.31 2.94
C VAL A 81 7.53 13.60 4.05
N ARG A 82 8.38 14.60 3.87
CA ARG A 82 9.49 14.93 4.80
C ARG A 82 10.33 13.72 5.22
N GLY A 83 10.70 12.87 4.25
CA GLY A 83 11.50 11.68 4.51
C GLY A 83 10.71 10.46 5.04
N VAL A 84 9.42 10.59 5.26
CA VAL A 84 8.54 9.47 5.65
C VAL A 84 7.93 8.85 4.40
N ASN A 85 8.11 7.54 4.23
CA ASN A 85 7.48 6.78 3.15
C ASN A 85 6.00 6.52 3.48
N VAL A 86 5.11 7.08 2.69
CA VAL A 86 3.66 6.97 2.85
C VAL A 86 3.09 6.14 1.70
N PHE A 87 2.52 5.00 2.04
CA PHE A 87 1.79 4.17 1.08
C PHE A 87 0.31 4.53 1.12
N PRO A 88 -0.32 4.87 0.00
CA PRO A 88 -1.76 5.17 -0.06
C PRO A 88 -2.64 4.03 0.48
N SER A 89 -2.19 2.79 0.34
CA SER A 89 -2.84 1.63 0.95
C SER A 89 -2.86 1.70 2.49
N ALA A 90 -1.78 2.15 3.12
CA ALA A 90 -1.74 2.33 4.57
C ALA A 90 -2.66 3.47 5.03
N VAL A 91 -2.76 4.55 4.25
CA VAL A 91 -3.75 5.62 4.50
C VAL A 91 -5.16 5.06 4.46
N ARG A 92 -5.50 4.26 3.43
CA ARG A 92 -6.81 3.60 3.30
C ARG A 92 -7.10 2.67 4.48
N ASP A 93 -6.13 1.89 4.92
CA ASP A 93 -6.30 0.96 6.04
C ASP A 93 -6.64 1.71 7.34
N VAL A 94 -5.97 2.84 7.60
CA VAL A 94 -6.27 3.72 8.74
C VAL A 94 -7.68 4.31 8.63
N VAL A 95 -8.05 4.85 7.47
CA VAL A 95 -9.38 5.43 7.22
C VAL A 95 -10.48 4.38 7.34
N SER A 96 -10.24 3.15 6.88
CA SER A 96 -11.23 2.06 6.94
C SER A 96 -11.63 1.66 8.37
N ALA A 97 -10.83 2.03 9.38
CA ALA A 97 -11.18 1.82 10.79
C ALA A 97 -12.32 2.75 11.27
N PHE A 98 -12.68 3.77 10.49
CA PHE A 98 -13.79 4.69 10.77
C PHE A 98 -15.13 4.25 10.14
N ARG A 99 -15.21 3.03 9.66
CA ARG A 99 -16.53 2.47 9.26
C ARG A 99 -17.41 2.33 10.51
N PRO A 100 -18.72 2.58 10.41
CA PRO A 100 -19.51 2.72 9.17
C PRO A 100 -19.63 4.15 8.61
N ASP A 101 -19.03 5.19 9.20
CA ASP A 101 -19.17 6.58 8.77
C ASP A 101 -18.51 6.88 7.41
N VAL A 102 -17.50 6.08 7.05
CA VAL A 102 -16.79 6.18 5.77
C VAL A 102 -16.99 4.93 4.91
N SER A 103 -16.97 5.08 3.59
CA SER A 103 -17.04 3.96 2.63
C SER A 103 -15.78 3.09 2.62
N GLY A 104 -14.63 3.67 3.01
CA GLY A 104 -13.30 3.09 2.86
C GLY A 104 -12.63 3.40 1.53
N HIS A 105 -13.28 4.16 0.63
CA HIS A 105 -12.66 4.72 -0.55
C HIS A 105 -11.95 6.03 -0.20
N ILE A 106 -10.73 6.17 -0.70
CA ILE A 106 -9.90 7.36 -0.53
C ILE A 106 -9.24 7.75 -1.84
N LEU A 107 -8.82 9.01 -1.93
CA LEU A 107 -7.95 9.50 -2.99
C LEU A 107 -6.89 10.41 -2.38
N VAL A 108 -5.62 10.02 -2.50
CA VAL A 108 -4.50 10.87 -2.12
C VAL A 108 -4.17 11.79 -3.29
N LYS A 109 -4.04 13.09 -3.03
CA LYS A 109 -3.80 14.13 -4.03
C LYS A 109 -2.43 14.75 -3.83
N PRO A 110 -1.39 14.27 -4.56
CA PRO A 110 -0.08 14.91 -4.56
C PRO A 110 -0.17 16.33 -5.13
N GLU A 111 0.45 17.31 -4.48
CA GLU A 111 0.48 18.70 -4.96
C GLU A 111 1.67 18.98 -5.89
N ALA A 112 2.70 18.13 -5.82
CA ALA A 112 3.89 18.23 -6.67
C ALA A 112 4.08 16.98 -7.52
N PRO A 113 4.70 17.08 -8.71
CA PRO A 113 5.06 15.92 -9.52
C PRO A 113 6.10 15.05 -8.82
N GLY A 114 5.98 13.73 -8.98
CA GLY A 114 6.91 12.74 -8.41
C GLY A 114 6.56 12.32 -6.97
N PRO A 115 7.42 11.51 -6.36
CA PRO A 115 7.12 10.89 -5.06
C PRO A 115 7.27 11.85 -3.88
N LYS A 116 8.12 12.88 -3.97
CA LYS A 116 8.39 13.83 -2.87
C LYS A 116 7.27 14.85 -2.75
N GLN A 117 6.68 14.93 -1.57
CA GLN A 117 5.58 15.83 -1.27
C GLN A 117 5.85 16.62 0.00
N GLU A 118 5.35 17.86 0.04
CA GLU A 118 5.37 18.67 1.26
C GLU A 118 4.06 18.46 2.05
N PRO A 119 4.12 18.49 3.39
CA PRO A 119 2.91 18.44 4.20
C PRO A 119 2.15 19.79 4.16
N PRO A 120 0.82 19.77 4.37
CA PRO A 120 -0.01 18.59 4.63
C PRO A 120 -0.35 17.81 3.37
N LEU A 121 -0.25 16.47 3.41
CA LEU A 121 -0.68 15.62 2.31
C LEU A 121 -2.21 15.65 2.20
N ALA A 122 -2.74 16.02 1.04
CA ALA A 122 -4.16 16.09 0.80
C ALA A 122 -4.76 14.70 0.58
N VAL A 123 -5.83 14.38 1.32
CA VAL A 123 -6.53 13.10 1.27
C VAL A 123 -8.03 13.34 1.20
N SER A 124 -8.67 12.97 0.10
CA SER A 124 -10.13 12.91 0.02
C SER A 124 -10.61 11.57 0.58
N VAL A 125 -11.58 11.62 1.48
CA VAL A 125 -12.18 10.47 2.14
C VAL A 125 -13.66 10.43 1.81
N GLU A 126 -14.11 9.35 1.18
CA GLU A 126 -15.51 9.19 0.82
C GLU A 126 -16.35 8.75 2.01
N LEU A 127 -17.41 9.49 2.27
CA LEU A 127 -18.41 9.15 3.28
C LEU A 127 -19.18 7.87 2.90
N ALA A 128 -19.73 7.19 3.89
CA ALA A 128 -20.67 6.10 3.64
C ALA A 128 -22.00 6.64 3.09
N GLU A 129 -22.81 5.74 2.54
CA GLU A 129 -24.13 6.08 2.04
C GLU A 129 -25.01 6.65 3.17
N GLY A 130 -25.56 7.84 2.93
CA GLY A 130 -26.41 8.52 3.92
C GLY A 130 -25.65 9.21 5.07
N ALA A 131 -24.33 9.08 5.16
CA ALA A 131 -23.53 9.77 6.17
C ALA A 131 -23.38 11.26 5.84
N ALA A 132 -23.49 12.12 6.86
CA ALA A 132 -23.26 13.54 6.73
C ALA A 132 -21.78 13.90 6.96
N ALA A 133 -21.31 14.94 6.28
CA ALA A 133 -19.97 15.47 6.53
C ALA A 133 -19.92 16.13 7.92
N ASP A 134 -19.11 15.56 8.80
CA ASP A 134 -18.86 16.08 10.14
C ASP A 134 -17.39 16.52 10.27
N PRO A 135 -17.12 17.80 10.59
CA PRO A 135 -15.76 18.26 10.85
C PRO A 135 -15.04 17.47 11.96
N ALA A 136 -15.78 16.95 12.94
CA ALA A 136 -15.20 16.14 14.02
C ALA A 136 -14.68 14.80 13.48
N LEU A 137 -15.35 14.17 12.49
CA LEU A 137 -14.89 12.97 11.82
C LEU A 137 -13.58 13.24 11.03
N ALA A 138 -13.52 14.34 10.29
CA ALA A 138 -12.31 14.72 9.55
C ALA A 138 -11.13 14.93 10.50
N GLU A 139 -11.34 15.58 11.63
CA GLU A 139 -10.32 15.81 12.66
C GLU A 139 -9.84 14.49 13.29
N ALA A 140 -10.77 13.58 13.61
CA ALA A 140 -10.46 12.28 14.18
C ALA A 140 -9.61 11.44 13.20
N ILE A 141 -9.97 11.43 11.92
CA ILE A 141 -9.20 10.75 10.87
C ILE A 141 -7.80 11.38 10.75
N ARG A 142 -7.69 12.71 10.72
CA ARG A 142 -6.42 13.44 10.66
C ARG A 142 -5.52 13.09 11.85
N ALA A 143 -6.06 13.11 13.05
CA ALA A 143 -5.33 12.75 14.26
C ALA A 143 -4.84 11.30 14.21
N ARG A 144 -5.68 10.38 13.74
CA ARG A 144 -5.31 8.97 13.62
C ARG A 144 -4.23 8.74 12.57
N LEU A 145 -4.32 9.37 11.39
CA LEU A 145 -3.29 9.32 10.36
C LEU A 145 -1.95 9.84 10.88
N ARG A 146 -1.97 10.97 11.62
CA ARG A 146 -0.76 11.50 12.24
C ARG A 146 -0.16 10.55 13.28
N SER A 147 -0.97 9.90 14.11
CA SER A 147 -0.47 8.99 15.15
C SER A 147 0.10 7.68 14.58
N VAL A 148 -0.48 7.16 13.50
CA VAL A 148 -0.09 5.85 12.93
C VAL A 148 0.99 5.99 11.86
N LEU A 149 0.87 6.97 10.96
CA LEU A 149 1.76 7.13 9.81
C LEU A 149 2.78 8.26 9.97
N VAL A 150 2.72 9.01 11.08
CA VAL A 150 3.63 10.13 11.39
C VAL A 150 3.63 11.20 10.28
N VAL A 151 2.52 11.39 9.60
CA VAL A 151 2.37 12.34 8.49
C VAL A 151 1.27 13.36 8.80
N GLN A 152 1.50 14.62 8.45
CA GLN A 152 0.49 15.65 8.49
C GLN A 152 -0.36 15.57 7.23
N THR A 153 -1.68 15.49 7.42
CA THR A 153 -2.65 15.38 6.32
C THR A 153 -3.69 16.48 6.40
N ARG A 154 -4.22 16.87 5.24
CA ARG A 154 -5.48 17.60 5.10
C ARG A 154 -6.54 16.59 4.64
N VAL A 155 -7.57 16.41 5.44
CA VAL A 155 -8.65 15.45 5.17
C VAL A 155 -9.87 16.20 4.67
N ASP A 156 -10.29 15.90 3.45
CA ASP A 156 -11.48 16.45 2.80
C ASP A 156 -12.53 15.34 2.71
N LEU A 157 -13.64 15.47 3.45
CA LEU A 157 -14.75 14.54 3.37
C LEU A 157 -15.55 14.81 2.10
N VAL A 158 -15.74 13.79 1.28
CA VAL A 158 -16.47 13.88 0.01
C VAL A 158 -17.72 12.99 0.01
N PRO A 159 -18.79 13.34 -0.71
CA PRO A 159 -20.02 12.56 -0.72
C PRO A 159 -19.84 11.13 -1.20
N TRP A 160 -20.80 10.27 -0.83
CA TRP A 160 -20.89 8.88 -1.32
C TRP A 160 -20.88 8.83 -2.85
N GLN A 161 -20.12 7.89 -3.43
CA GLN A 161 -19.93 7.68 -4.87
C GLN A 161 -19.28 8.86 -5.63
N SER A 162 -18.65 9.80 -4.94
CA SER A 162 -17.94 10.90 -5.60
C SER A 162 -16.55 10.53 -6.09
N LEU A 163 -15.94 9.48 -5.49
CA LEU A 163 -14.63 8.97 -5.94
C LEU A 163 -14.80 7.93 -7.03
N GLN A 164 -13.94 8.03 -8.06
CA GLN A 164 -13.97 7.12 -9.20
C GLN A 164 -13.69 5.68 -8.76
N ARG A 165 -14.58 4.77 -9.09
CA ARG A 165 -14.42 3.34 -8.83
C ARG A 165 -13.83 2.66 -10.05
N SER A 166 -12.72 1.94 -9.86
CA SER A 166 -12.12 1.13 -10.92
C SER A 166 -12.52 -0.33 -10.73
N GLU A 167 -12.97 -0.98 -11.79
CA GLU A 167 -13.31 -2.41 -11.78
C GLU A 167 -12.08 -3.31 -11.55
N TYR A 168 -10.88 -2.85 -11.93
CA TYR A 168 -9.65 -3.65 -11.91
C TYR A 168 -8.64 -3.24 -10.84
N LYS A 169 -8.53 -1.96 -10.50
CA LYS A 169 -7.59 -1.47 -9.46
C LYS A 169 -8.14 -0.19 -8.84
N SER A 170 -8.20 -0.14 -7.52
CA SER A 170 -8.49 1.11 -6.81
C SER A 170 -7.35 2.09 -7.09
N LYS A 171 -7.62 3.17 -7.81
CA LYS A 171 -6.68 4.27 -7.99
C LYS A 171 -6.66 5.08 -6.70
N LEU A 172 -5.65 4.89 -5.89
CA LEU A 172 -5.52 5.54 -4.58
C LEU A 172 -4.80 6.88 -4.64
N VAL A 173 -4.16 7.20 -5.76
CA VAL A 173 -3.40 8.43 -5.99
C VAL A 173 -3.90 9.10 -7.27
N GLU A 174 -4.18 10.39 -7.18
CA GLU A 174 -4.44 11.24 -8.34
C GLU A 174 -3.10 11.61 -9.01
N ARG A 175 -2.95 11.28 -10.29
CA ARG A 175 -1.78 11.62 -11.12
C ARG A 175 -2.22 12.25 -12.42
#